data_1121b1e1bc6bc8bd2af527a332f09efc
#
_entry.id   1121b1e1bc6bc8bd2af527a332f09efc
#
_cell.length_a   1.000
_cell.length_b   1.000
_cell.length_c   1.000
_cell.angle_alpha   90.00
_cell.angle_beta   90.00
_cell.angle_gamma   90.00
#
_symmetry.space_group_name_H-M   'P 1'
#
loop_
_entity.id
_entity.type
_entity.pdbx_description
1 polymer ?
#
loop_
_entity_poly.entity_id
_entity_poly.type
_entity_poly.pdbx_seq_one_letter_code
_entity_poly.pdbx_strand_id
1 'polypeptide(L)'
;SKMWISNAPIADVFVVWAKSDAHDGAIRGFILEKGMAGLTAPKIGGKLSLRASVTGEIVLDNVEVSEDALLPNVSGLKGPFGCLNRARYGISWGVMGAAEFCWHAARQYGLDRKQFDRPIAQTQLFQKKLADMQTEIALGLQASLRVGRLLDQAEAAPEMISLIKRNNCGKALDIARLARDMHGGNGISDEYHVMRHMNNLETVNTYEGTHDVHALILGRAQTGLQAFF
;
A
#
# COMPACT_ATOMS: atom_id res chain seq x y z
N SER A 1 5.19 -16.47 14.66
CA SER A 1 4.92 -15.03 14.77
C SER A 1 4.45 -14.43 13.46
N LYS A 2 3.89 -13.20 13.52
CA LYS A 2 3.51 -12.39 12.37
C LYS A 2 4.09 -11.00 12.57
N MET A 3 4.78 -10.46 11.57
CA MET A 3 5.50 -9.18 11.66
C MET A 3 4.86 -8.12 10.77
N TRP A 4 5.08 -6.86 11.10
CA TRP A 4 4.56 -5.69 10.38
C TRP A 4 3.04 -5.61 10.35
N ILE A 5 2.39 -5.99 11.46
CA ILE A 5 0.94 -6.01 11.56
C ILE A 5 0.41 -4.67 12.05
N SER A 6 -0.37 -4.02 11.19
CA SER A 6 -1.04 -2.77 11.54
C SER A 6 -1.99 -2.97 12.73
N ASN A 7 -1.91 -2.04 13.69
CA ASN A 7 -2.71 -2.00 14.90
C ASN A 7 -2.49 -3.16 15.90
N ALA A 8 -1.61 -4.12 15.66
CA ALA A 8 -1.40 -5.25 16.58
C ALA A 8 -1.21 -4.81 18.05
N PRO A 9 -0.41 -3.76 18.38
CA PRO A 9 -0.21 -3.35 19.77
C PRO A 9 -1.46 -2.78 20.47
N ILE A 10 -2.46 -2.36 19.71
CA ILE A 10 -3.67 -1.71 20.23
C ILE A 10 -4.95 -2.50 19.93
N ALA A 11 -4.84 -3.62 19.21
CA ALA A 11 -5.98 -4.46 18.82
C ALA A 11 -6.50 -5.23 20.04
N ASP A 12 -7.82 -5.39 20.13
CA ASP A 12 -8.47 -6.28 21.09
C ASP A 12 -8.76 -7.65 20.48
N VAL A 13 -8.90 -7.71 19.14
CA VAL A 13 -9.20 -8.93 18.38
C VAL A 13 -8.21 -9.06 17.23
N PHE A 14 -7.75 -10.29 16.99
CA PHE A 14 -6.80 -10.64 15.93
C PHE A 14 -7.37 -11.72 15.04
N VAL A 15 -7.35 -11.52 13.73
CA VAL A 15 -7.63 -12.58 12.74
C VAL A 15 -6.30 -13.14 12.27
N VAL A 16 -6.03 -14.39 12.62
CA VAL A 16 -4.75 -15.06 12.34
C VAL A 16 -4.95 -16.21 11.38
N TRP A 17 -4.23 -16.18 10.26
CA TRP A 17 -4.19 -17.27 9.29
C TRP A 17 -3.00 -18.17 9.56
N ALA A 18 -3.24 -19.46 9.70
CA ALA A 18 -2.23 -20.47 9.96
C ALA A 18 -2.56 -21.80 9.24
N LYS A 19 -1.52 -22.61 8.98
CA LYS A 19 -1.72 -24.01 8.63
C LYS A 19 -2.23 -24.77 9.87
N SER A 20 -3.20 -25.64 9.67
CA SER A 20 -3.83 -26.40 10.75
C SER A 20 -3.66 -27.90 10.49
N ASP A 21 -2.97 -28.60 11.36
CA ASP A 21 -2.79 -30.06 11.24
C ASP A 21 -4.09 -30.79 11.46
N ALA A 22 -5.00 -30.27 12.30
CA ALA A 22 -6.35 -30.79 12.47
C ALA A 22 -7.23 -30.69 11.18
N HIS A 23 -6.75 -29.99 10.15
CA HIS A 23 -7.43 -29.82 8.88
C HIS A 23 -6.50 -30.15 7.70
N ASP A 24 -5.75 -31.25 7.82
CA ASP A 24 -4.84 -31.75 6.79
C ASP A 24 -3.82 -30.73 6.27
N GLY A 25 -3.33 -29.86 7.13
CA GLY A 25 -2.37 -28.79 6.78
C GLY A 25 -3.01 -27.62 6.01
N ALA A 26 -4.33 -27.59 5.86
CA ALA A 26 -5.02 -26.48 5.19
C ALA A 26 -4.84 -25.18 5.96
N ILE A 27 -4.75 -24.06 5.22
CA ILE A 27 -4.75 -22.72 5.82
C ILE A 27 -6.15 -22.40 6.32
N ARG A 28 -6.25 -22.09 7.63
CA ARG A 28 -7.49 -21.71 8.29
C ARG A 28 -7.32 -20.37 9.00
N GLY A 29 -8.42 -19.66 9.19
CA GLY A 29 -8.46 -18.39 9.93
C GLY A 29 -8.97 -18.64 11.36
N PHE A 30 -8.32 -17.99 12.32
CA PHE A 30 -8.67 -18.08 13.74
C PHE A 30 -8.87 -16.67 14.31
N ILE A 31 -9.85 -16.54 15.19
CA ILE A 31 -10.08 -15.31 15.94
C ILE A 31 -9.40 -15.48 17.31
N LEU A 32 -8.46 -14.58 17.59
CA LEU A 32 -7.77 -14.53 18.89
C LEU A 32 -8.11 -13.21 19.58
N GLU A 33 -8.09 -13.22 20.90
CA GLU A 33 -8.40 -12.06 21.72
C GLU A 33 -7.18 -11.60 22.51
N LYS A 34 -7.09 -10.32 22.77
CA LYS A 34 -6.08 -9.72 23.63
C LYS A 34 -6.14 -10.33 25.03
N GLY A 35 -4.98 -10.67 25.56
CA GLY A 35 -4.87 -11.28 26.90
C GLY A 35 -4.91 -12.79 26.91
N MET A 36 -5.10 -13.47 25.78
CA MET A 36 -4.90 -14.91 25.70
C MET A 36 -3.49 -15.29 26.14
N ALA A 37 -3.35 -16.37 26.90
CA ALA A 37 -2.06 -16.89 27.34
C ALA A 37 -1.16 -17.19 26.13
N GLY A 38 0.07 -16.73 26.16
CA GLY A 38 1.04 -16.91 25.08
C GLY A 38 0.92 -15.92 23.91
N LEU A 39 -0.10 -15.06 23.88
CA LEU A 39 -0.23 -14.02 22.85
C LEU A 39 0.35 -12.70 23.36
N THR A 40 1.31 -12.15 22.62
CA THR A 40 1.82 -10.79 22.84
C THR A 40 1.91 -10.02 21.54
N ALA A 41 1.78 -8.70 21.61
CA ALA A 41 1.81 -7.83 20.43
C ALA A 41 2.74 -6.63 20.63
N PRO A 42 4.07 -6.84 20.65
CA PRO A 42 5.04 -5.76 20.86
C PRO A 42 5.02 -4.77 19.67
N LYS A 43 5.20 -3.48 20.01
CA LYS A 43 5.25 -2.39 19.03
C LYS A 43 6.58 -2.38 18.28
N ILE A 44 6.54 -2.21 16.98
CA ILE A 44 7.71 -1.90 16.15
C ILE A 44 7.92 -0.38 16.16
N GLY A 45 9.07 0.04 16.68
CA GLY A 45 9.51 1.43 16.72
C GLY A 45 10.44 1.80 15.55
N GLY A 46 10.83 3.08 15.50
CA GLY A 46 11.88 3.54 14.57
C GLY A 46 11.49 3.60 13.09
N LYS A 47 10.21 3.46 12.73
CA LYS A 47 9.76 3.61 11.34
C LYS A 47 9.99 5.04 10.85
N LEU A 48 10.51 5.17 9.64
CA LEU A 48 10.66 6.46 8.93
C LEU A 48 9.47 6.77 8.00
N SER A 49 8.55 5.83 7.87
CA SER A 49 7.39 5.86 6.98
C SER A 49 6.15 5.46 7.75
N LEU A 50 4.99 6.01 7.38
CA LEU A 50 3.70 5.75 8.03
C LEU A 50 3.80 5.82 9.56
N ARG A 51 4.43 6.86 10.10
CA ARG A 51 4.75 6.99 11.52
C ARG A 51 3.52 7.09 12.41
N ALA A 52 2.41 7.60 11.88
CA ALA A 52 1.12 7.65 12.56
C ALA A 52 0.40 6.29 12.63
N SER A 53 0.78 5.33 11.79
CA SER A 53 0.23 3.97 11.79
C SER A 53 0.91 3.13 12.85
N VAL A 54 0.20 2.78 13.90
CA VAL A 54 0.71 1.86 14.93
C VAL A 54 0.92 0.49 14.29
N THR A 55 2.13 -0.05 14.44
CA THR A 55 2.51 -1.32 13.80
C THR A 55 3.25 -2.17 14.83
N GLY A 56 3.02 -3.46 14.81
CA GLY A 56 3.65 -4.38 15.74
C GLY A 56 3.89 -5.76 15.14
N GLU A 57 4.33 -6.64 16.00
CA GLU A 57 4.43 -8.06 15.77
C GLU A 57 3.32 -8.77 16.55
N ILE A 58 2.85 -9.90 16.07
CA ILE A 58 2.03 -10.85 16.83
C ILE A 58 2.90 -12.05 17.14
N VAL A 59 3.23 -12.25 18.39
CA VAL A 59 3.99 -13.40 18.87
C VAL A 59 3.01 -14.39 19.48
N LEU A 60 3.08 -15.63 19.05
CA LEU A 60 2.23 -16.73 19.50
C LEU A 60 3.13 -17.83 20.07
N ASP A 61 3.06 -18.03 21.37
CA ASP A 61 3.81 -19.07 22.09
C ASP A 61 2.80 -20.01 22.76
N ASN A 62 2.54 -21.15 22.13
CA ASN A 62 1.59 -22.16 22.60
C ASN A 62 0.20 -21.56 22.91
N VAL A 63 -0.30 -20.66 22.06
CA VAL A 63 -1.66 -20.10 22.21
C VAL A 63 -2.68 -21.16 21.91
N GLU A 64 -3.50 -21.50 22.89
CA GLU A 64 -4.59 -22.45 22.75
C GLU A 64 -5.86 -21.74 22.29
N VAL A 65 -6.54 -22.28 21.28
CA VAL A 65 -7.81 -21.78 20.76
C VAL A 65 -8.83 -22.90 20.70
N SER A 66 -10.08 -22.59 21.04
CA SER A 66 -11.19 -23.53 20.86
C SER A 66 -11.61 -23.59 19.38
N GLU A 67 -12.40 -24.59 19.05
CA GLU A 67 -12.95 -24.74 17.71
C GLU A 67 -13.89 -23.59 17.31
N ASP A 68 -14.52 -22.95 18.29
CA ASP A 68 -15.37 -21.76 18.09
C ASP A 68 -14.59 -20.55 17.59
N ALA A 69 -13.26 -20.50 17.77
CA ALA A 69 -12.40 -19.45 17.23
C ALA A 69 -12.11 -19.61 15.73
N LEU A 70 -12.48 -20.76 15.14
CA LEU A 70 -12.27 -21.06 13.73
C LEU A 70 -13.27 -20.30 12.86
N LEU A 71 -12.80 -19.61 11.81
CA LEU A 71 -13.67 -19.05 10.79
C LEU A 71 -14.32 -20.16 9.97
N PRO A 72 -15.65 -20.34 10.04
CA PRO A 72 -16.29 -21.59 9.58
C PRO A 72 -16.37 -21.73 8.05
N ASN A 73 -16.48 -20.62 7.33
CA ASN A 73 -16.84 -20.62 5.90
C ASN A 73 -15.64 -20.41 4.98
N VAL A 74 -14.42 -20.59 5.47
CA VAL A 74 -13.22 -20.30 4.70
C VAL A 74 -12.12 -21.32 4.94
N SER A 75 -11.51 -21.78 3.85
CA SER A 75 -10.36 -22.68 3.85
C SER A 75 -9.40 -22.31 2.72
N GLY A 76 -8.10 -22.51 2.95
CA GLY A 76 -7.05 -22.19 2.00
C GLY A 76 -6.80 -20.68 1.85
N LEU A 77 -6.13 -20.32 0.79
CA LEU A 77 -5.70 -18.93 0.53
C LEU A 77 -6.83 -17.99 0.08
N LYS A 78 -8.04 -18.50 -0.23
CA LYS A 78 -9.18 -17.67 -0.64
C LYS A 78 -9.57 -16.63 0.41
N GLY A 79 -9.47 -17.00 1.70
CA GLY A 79 -9.79 -16.08 2.81
C GLY A 79 -8.89 -14.86 2.83
N PRO A 80 -7.58 -15.01 3.06
CA PRO A 80 -6.67 -13.87 3.10
C PRO A 80 -6.61 -13.10 1.78
N PHE A 81 -6.62 -13.76 0.63
CA PHE A 81 -6.59 -13.08 -0.66
C PHE A 81 -7.87 -12.31 -0.99
N GLY A 82 -9.03 -12.75 -0.50
CA GLY A 82 -10.27 -11.98 -0.62
C GLY A 82 -10.18 -10.61 0.05
N CYS A 83 -9.62 -10.57 1.26
CA CYS A 83 -9.36 -9.31 1.98
C CYS A 83 -8.29 -8.46 1.29
N LEU A 84 -7.15 -9.08 0.93
CA LEU A 84 -6.03 -8.40 0.30
C LEU A 84 -6.41 -7.76 -1.05
N ASN A 85 -7.22 -8.41 -1.86
CA ASN A 85 -7.64 -7.84 -3.15
C ASN A 85 -8.49 -6.59 -2.96
N ARG A 86 -9.39 -6.57 -1.98
CA ARG A 86 -10.16 -5.36 -1.65
C ARG A 86 -9.27 -4.23 -1.13
N ALA A 87 -8.33 -4.54 -0.24
CA ALA A 87 -7.38 -3.58 0.29
C ALA A 87 -6.47 -3.01 -0.82
N ARG A 88 -5.92 -3.84 -1.70
CA ARG A 88 -5.09 -3.44 -2.84
C ARG A 88 -5.84 -2.52 -3.81
N TYR A 89 -7.12 -2.79 -4.05
CA TYR A 89 -7.98 -1.90 -4.83
C TYR A 89 -8.08 -0.52 -4.16
N GLY A 90 -8.36 -0.47 -2.85
CA GLY A 90 -8.40 0.78 -2.07
C GLY A 90 -7.08 1.54 -2.09
N ILE A 91 -5.95 0.83 -1.99
CA ILE A 91 -4.60 1.41 -2.09
C ILE A 91 -4.41 2.13 -3.41
N SER A 92 -4.91 1.57 -4.53
CA SER A 92 -4.75 2.17 -5.86
C SER A 92 -5.38 3.56 -5.97
N TRP A 93 -6.41 3.86 -5.19
CA TRP A 93 -7.03 5.18 -5.07
C TRP A 93 -6.27 6.09 -4.10
N GLY A 94 -5.96 5.60 -2.91
CA GLY A 94 -5.34 6.40 -1.86
C GLY A 94 -3.99 6.99 -2.26
N VAL A 95 -3.18 6.25 -3.02
CA VAL A 95 -1.88 6.76 -3.50
C VAL A 95 -2.02 7.86 -4.55
N MET A 96 -3.08 7.86 -5.35
CA MET A 96 -3.34 8.95 -6.29
C MET A 96 -3.68 10.24 -5.56
N GLY A 97 -4.42 10.19 -4.44
CA GLY A 97 -4.63 11.36 -3.60
C GLY A 97 -3.33 11.94 -3.01
N ALA A 98 -2.40 11.08 -2.61
CA ALA A 98 -1.06 11.54 -2.18
C ALA A 98 -0.27 12.16 -3.35
N ALA A 99 -0.38 11.60 -4.55
CA ALA A 99 0.23 12.13 -5.76
C ALA A 99 -0.35 13.50 -6.15
N GLU A 100 -1.68 13.65 -6.09
CA GLU A 100 -2.37 14.94 -6.31
C GLU A 100 -1.91 16.01 -5.33
N PHE A 101 -1.82 15.67 -4.05
CA PHE A 101 -1.28 16.61 -3.06
C PHE A 101 0.12 17.06 -3.43
N CYS A 102 1.02 16.13 -3.75
CA CYS A 102 2.42 16.44 -4.13
C CYS A 102 2.49 17.31 -5.39
N TRP A 103 1.67 17.02 -6.38
CA TRP A 103 1.56 17.81 -7.60
C TRP A 103 1.08 19.25 -7.33
N HIS A 104 0.00 19.40 -6.54
CA HIS A 104 -0.51 20.72 -6.15
C HIS A 104 0.52 21.51 -5.34
N ALA A 105 1.18 20.89 -4.36
CA ALA A 105 2.22 21.53 -3.54
C ALA A 105 3.38 22.03 -4.41
N ALA A 106 3.87 21.18 -5.32
CA ALA A 106 4.94 21.56 -6.24
C ALA A 106 4.52 22.70 -7.18
N ARG A 107 3.32 22.65 -7.73
CA ARG A 107 2.76 23.69 -8.58
C ARG A 107 2.68 25.03 -7.84
N GLN A 108 2.10 25.06 -6.64
CA GLN A 108 1.97 26.28 -5.86
C GLN A 108 3.35 26.85 -5.48
N TYR A 109 4.22 25.99 -4.97
CA TYR A 109 5.61 26.40 -4.67
C TYR A 109 6.31 27.03 -5.88
N GLY A 110 6.15 26.44 -7.06
CA GLY A 110 6.77 26.95 -8.28
C GLY A 110 6.22 28.30 -8.75
N LEU A 111 4.94 28.59 -8.45
CA LEU A 111 4.33 29.89 -8.74
C LEU A 111 4.82 30.98 -7.77
N ASP A 112 5.01 30.64 -6.51
CA ASP A 112 5.36 31.59 -5.45
C ASP A 112 6.88 31.86 -5.40
N ARG A 113 7.70 30.82 -5.61
CA ARG A 113 9.17 30.90 -5.54
C ARG A 113 9.73 31.58 -6.78
N LYS A 114 10.46 32.66 -6.58
CA LYS A 114 11.16 33.38 -7.65
C LYS A 114 12.65 33.09 -7.62
N GLN A 115 13.23 32.88 -8.81
CA GLN A 115 14.66 32.89 -9.10
C GLN A 115 14.86 33.55 -10.47
N PHE A 116 15.95 34.26 -10.65
CA PHE A 116 16.20 35.06 -11.85
C PHE A 116 15.03 36.02 -12.18
N ASP A 117 14.49 36.65 -11.12
CA ASP A 117 13.41 37.66 -11.15
C ASP A 117 12.06 37.15 -11.68
N ARG A 118 11.86 35.83 -11.76
CA ARG A 118 10.61 35.22 -12.24
C ARG A 118 10.24 33.95 -11.45
N PRO A 119 8.96 33.55 -11.44
CA PRO A 119 8.55 32.27 -10.86
C PRO A 119 9.30 31.11 -11.50
N ILE A 120 9.76 30.15 -10.67
CA ILE A 120 10.46 28.97 -11.20
C ILE A 120 9.52 28.08 -12.05
N ALA A 121 8.20 28.16 -11.83
CA ALA A 121 7.21 27.51 -12.68
C ALA A 121 7.23 27.97 -14.16
N GLN A 122 7.91 29.09 -14.46
CA GLN A 122 8.05 29.59 -15.82
C GLN A 122 9.14 28.84 -16.63
N THR A 123 9.93 27.98 -15.97
CA THR A 123 10.97 27.21 -16.66
C THR A 123 10.41 25.97 -17.33
N GLN A 124 10.94 25.62 -18.50
CA GLN A 124 10.46 24.48 -19.29
C GLN A 124 10.54 23.14 -18.54
N LEU A 125 11.63 22.89 -17.81
CA LEU A 125 11.80 21.64 -17.06
C LEU A 125 10.79 21.52 -15.91
N PHE A 126 10.44 22.62 -15.26
CA PHE A 126 9.43 22.64 -14.22
C PHE A 126 8.04 22.32 -14.78
N GLN A 127 7.67 22.98 -15.89
CA GLN A 127 6.38 22.75 -16.56
C GLN A 127 6.27 21.31 -17.10
N LYS A 128 7.36 20.77 -17.66
CA LYS A 128 7.40 19.38 -18.11
C LYS A 128 7.11 18.42 -16.94
N LYS A 129 7.79 18.60 -15.80
CA LYS A 129 7.54 17.76 -14.62
C LYS A 129 6.08 17.82 -14.17
N LEU A 130 5.46 19.01 -14.14
CA LEU A 130 4.04 19.16 -13.79
C LEU A 130 3.12 18.44 -14.77
N ALA A 131 3.39 18.51 -16.07
CA ALA A 131 2.62 17.84 -17.10
C ALA A 131 2.73 16.31 -16.99
N ASP A 132 3.94 15.79 -16.79
CA ASP A 132 4.18 14.35 -16.58
C ASP A 132 3.41 13.84 -15.36
N MET A 133 3.53 14.54 -14.21
CA MET A 133 2.82 14.19 -12.97
C MET A 133 1.31 14.15 -13.17
N GLN A 134 0.72 15.19 -13.78
CA GLN A 134 -0.73 15.26 -14.04
C GLN A 134 -1.19 14.13 -14.96
N THR A 135 -0.42 13.80 -15.98
CA THR A 135 -0.73 12.72 -16.92
C THR A 135 -0.83 11.38 -16.20
N GLU A 136 0.17 11.04 -15.38
CA GLU A 136 0.19 9.78 -14.64
C GLU A 136 -0.93 9.71 -13.59
N ILE A 137 -1.27 10.81 -12.92
CA ILE A 137 -2.40 10.89 -12.00
C ILE A 137 -3.71 10.60 -12.74
N ALA A 138 -3.95 11.29 -13.87
CA ALA A 138 -5.17 11.11 -14.64
C ALA A 138 -5.33 9.66 -15.14
N LEU A 139 -4.28 9.05 -15.66
CA LEU A 139 -4.29 7.67 -16.12
C LEU A 139 -4.49 6.68 -14.97
N GLY A 140 -3.83 6.89 -13.83
CA GLY A 140 -3.98 6.05 -12.64
C GLY A 140 -5.40 6.08 -12.07
N LEU A 141 -6.03 7.26 -11.98
CA LEU A 141 -7.41 7.41 -11.55
C LEU A 141 -8.40 6.71 -12.51
N GLN A 142 -8.21 6.87 -13.82
CA GLN A 142 -9.06 6.21 -14.81
C GLN A 142 -8.92 4.68 -14.79
N ALA A 143 -7.71 4.17 -14.61
CA ALA A 143 -7.48 2.74 -14.46
C ALA A 143 -8.17 2.17 -13.21
N SER A 144 -8.07 2.86 -12.06
CA SER A 144 -8.76 2.47 -10.82
C SER A 144 -10.28 2.51 -10.98
N LEU A 145 -10.82 3.55 -11.62
CA LEU A 145 -12.25 3.67 -11.91
C LEU A 145 -12.75 2.52 -12.80
N ARG A 146 -11.98 2.19 -13.86
CA ARG A 146 -12.35 1.07 -14.75
C ARG A 146 -12.39 -0.25 -14.00
N VAL A 147 -11.38 -0.54 -13.18
CA VAL A 147 -11.34 -1.76 -12.38
C VAL A 147 -12.48 -1.79 -11.36
N GLY A 148 -12.84 -0.66 -10.73
CA GLY A 148 -13.98 -0.58 -9.84
C GLY A 148 -15.30 -0.96 -10.52
N ARG A 149 -15.54 -0.45 -11.71
CA ARG A 149 -16.73 -0.81 -12.50
C ARG A 149 -16.77 -2.29 -12.87
N LEU A 150 -15.61 -2.90 -13.15
CA LEU A 150 -15.52 -4.34 -13.38
C LEU A 150 -15.74 -5.16 -12.10
N LEU A 151 -15.32 -4.65 -10.95
CA LEU A 151 -15.60 -5.27 -9.65
C LEU A 151 -17.09 -5.27 -9.34
N ASP A 152 -17.82 -4.18 -9.64
CA ASP A 152 -19.26 -4.08 -9.46
C ASP A 152 -20.02 -5.08 -10.36
N GLN A 153 -19.47 -5.40 -11.50
CA GLN A 153 -20.00 -6.36 -12.47
C GLN A 153 -19.53 -7.81 -12.21
N ALA A 154 -18.69 -8.05 -11.21
CA ALA A 154 -18.02 -9.32 -10.93
C ALA A 154 -17.13 -9.84 -12.11
N GLU A 155 -16.62 -8.95 -12.94
CA GLU A 155 -15.78 -9.25 -14.11
C GLU A 155 -14.29 -8.94 -13.90
N ALA A 156 -13.91 -8.35 -12.76
CA ALA A 156 -12.52 -8.01 -12.49
C ALA A 156 -11.70 -9.26 -12.13
N ALA A 157 -10.70 -9.58 -12.93
CA ALA A 157 -9.70 -10.57 -12.57
C ALA A 157 -8.74 -10.03 -11.49
N PRO A 158 -8.23 -10.87 -10.56
CA PRO A 158 -7.28 -10.45 -9.52
C PRO A 158 -6.02 -9.77 -10.07
N GLU A 159 -5.59 -10.13 -11.25
CA GLU A 159 -4.44 -9.55 -11.95
C GLU A 159 -4.67 -8.08 -12.33
N MET A 160 -5.91 -7.68 -12.60
CA MET A 160 -6.24 -6.27 -12.86
C MET A 160 -6.02 -5.42 -11.59
N ILE A 161 -6.31 -5.97 -10.41
CA ILE A 161 -6.04 -5.32 -9.12
C ILE A 161 -4.53 -5.21 -8.91
N SER A 162 -3.78 -6.27 -9.21
CA SER A 162 -2.30 -6.25 -9.15
C SER A 162 -1.71 -5.19 -10.09
N LEU A 163 -2.27 -5.03 -11.29
CA LEU A 163 -1.84 -4.04 -12.27
C LEU A 163 -2.00 -2.61 -11.73
N ILE A 164 -3.19 -2.25 -11.25
CA ILE A 164 -3.43 -0.89 -10.75
C ILE A 164 -2.71 -0.59 -9.44
N LYS A 165 -2.60 -1.56 -8.51
CA LYS A 165 -1.81 -1.40 -7.29
C LYS A 165 -0.34 -1.14 -7.65
N ARG A 166 0.26 -1.96 -8.50
CA ARG A 166 1.64 -1.82 -8.93
C ARG A 166 1.88 -0.48 -9.62
N ASN A 167 1.07 -0.16 -10.63
CA ASN A 167 1.23 1.07 -11.42
C ASN A 167 1.08 2.30 -10.53
N ASN A 168 -0.04 2.42 -9.82
CA ASN A 168 -0.38 3.64 -9.10
C ASN A 168 0.57 3.90 -7.92
N CYS A 169 0.98 2.85 -7.18
CA CYS A 169 1.96 3.01 -6.11
C CYS A 169 3.33 3.48 -6.64
N GLY A 170 3.83 2.86 -7.70
CA GLY A 170 5.10 3.25 -8.32
C GLY A 170 5.06 4.68 -8.86
N LYS A 171 4.00 5.03 -9.59
CA LYS A 171 3.84 6.39 -10.16
C LYS A 171 3.65 7.46 -9.08
N ALA A 172 2.87 7.17 -8.03
CA ALA A 172 2.72 8.09 -6.91
C ALA A 172 4.05 8.36 -6.18
N LEU A 173 4.87 7.32 -5.99
CA LEU A 173 6.19 7.45 -5.40
C LEU A 173 7.13 8.30 -6.28
N ASP A 174 7.15 8.08 -7.60
CA ASP A 174 7.92 8.89 -8.55
C ASP A 174 7.47 10.35 -8.53
N ILE A 175 6.16 10.60 -8.49
CA ILE A 175 5.57 11.94 -8.37
C ILE A 175 6.01 12.62 -7.06
N ALA A 176 5.97 11.92 -5.94
CA ALA A 176 6.39 12.48 -4.66
C ALA A 176 7.89 12.82 -4.64
N ARG A 177 8.74 11.98 -5.25
CA ARG A 177 10.17 12.23 -5.42
C ARG A 177 10.43 13.46 -6.30
N LEU A 178 9.69 13.59 -7.41
CA LEU A 178 9.76 14.77 -8.26
C LEU A 178 9.32 16.04 -7.52
N ALA A 179 8.19 15.98 -6.80
CA ALA A 179 7.72 17.11 -6.02
C ALA A 179 8.74 17.55 -4.96
N ARG A 180 9.34 16.59 -4.23
CA ARG A 180 10.42 16.89 -3.29
C ARG A 180 11.60 17.59 -3.98
N ASP A 181 12.02 17.11 -5.15
CA ASP A 181 13.09 17.72 -5.95
C ASP A 181 12.71 19.14 -6.40
N MET A 182 11.47 19.36 -6.86
CA MET A 182 10.98 20.67 -7.32
C MET A 182 10.93 21.74 -6.22
N HIS A 183 10.91 21.35 -4.94
CA HIS A 183 11.02 22.26 -3.81
C HIS A 183 12.47 22.59 -3.42
N GLY A 184 13.47 21.96 -4.05
CA GLY A 184 14.86 22.12 -3.69
C GLY A 184 15.13 21.75 -2.23
N GLY A 185 15.91 22.57 -1.50
CA GLY A 185 16.20 22.36 -0.08
C GLY A 185 14.94 22.34 0.81
N ASN A 186 13.94 23.15 0.48
CA ASN A 186 12.67 23.19 1.21
C ASN A 186 11.89 21.89 1.12
N GLY A 187 12.10 21.07 0.09
CA GLY A 187 11.47 19.77 -0.07
C GLY A 187 11.88 18.73 0.98
N ILE A 188 12.89 19.00 1.80
CA ILE A 188 13.33 18.13 2.89
C ILE A 188 12.65 18.48 4.22
N SER A 189 12.05 19.69 4.30
CA SER A 189 11.39 20.20 5.50
C SER A 189 10.01 19.59 5.72
N ASP A 190 9.60 19.44 6.98
CA ASP A 190 8.26 19.05 7.38
C ASP A 190 7.18 20.04 6.92
N GLU A 191 7.54 21.30 6.70
CA GLU A 191 6.64 22.41 6.35
C GLU A 191 5.84 22.14 5.06
N TYR A 192 6.49 21.50 4.07
CA TYR A 192 5.88 21.28 2.74
C TYR A 192 5.24 19.92 2.57
N HIS A 193 5.43 19.00 3.51
CA HIS A 193 4.86 17.65 3.54
C HIS A 193 5.23 16.71 2.39
N VAL A 194 5.89 17.17 1.34
CA VAL A 194 6.24 16.33 0.17
C VAL A 194 7.20 15.20 0.56
N MET A 195 8.17 15.46 1.46
CA MET A 195 9.08 14.43 1.99
C MET A 195 8.33 13.38 2.80
N ARG A 196 7.33 13.80 3.59
CA ARG A 196 6.48 12.89 4.35
C ARG A 196 5.71 11.94 3.42
N HIS A 197 5.12 12.47 2.35
CA HIS A 197 4.44 11.65 1.35
C HIS A 197 5.41 10.71 0.64
N MET A 198 6.59 11.17 0.26
CA MET A 198 7.62 10.34 -0.34
C MET A 198 7.98 9.15 0.57
N ASN A 199 8.30 9.43 1.84
CA ASN A 199 8.62 8.38 2.80
C ASN A 199 7.45 7.39 3.00
N ASN A 200 6.21 7.89 3.10
CA ASN A 200 5.03 7.03 3.26
C ASN A 200 4.81 6.14 2.04
N LEU A 201 5.00 6.66 0.85
CA LEU A 201 4.81 5.93 -0.40
C LEU A 201 5.86 4.82 -0.62
N GLU A 202 7.05 4.92 -0.02
CA GLU A 202 8.01 3.81 0.01
C GLU A 202 7.41 2.57 0.69
N THR A 203 6.70 2.74 1.82
CA THR A 203 5.99 1.64 2.46
C THR A 203 4.84 1.14 1.60
N VAL A 204 4.03 2.03 1.04
CA VAL A 204 2.85 1.66 0.25
C VAL A 204 3.24 0.90 -1.02
N ASN A 205 4.37 1.25 -1.62
CA ASN A 205 4.93 0.52 -2.76
C ASN A 205 5.46 -0.88 -2.37
N THR A 206 5.78 -1.07 -1.08
CA THR A 206 6.38 -2.30 -0.55
C THR A 206 5.35 -3.28 -0.01
N TYR A 207 4.37 -2.83 0.78
CA TYR A 207 3.44 -3.71 1.47
C TYR A 207 2.32 -4.26 0.57
N GLU A 208 1.58 -5.25 1.08
CA GLU A 208 0.48 -5.95 0.38
C GLU A 208 0.87 -6.52 -0.99
N GLY A 209 2.07 -7.04 -1.07
CA GLY A 209 2.77 -7.41 -2.28
C GLY A 209 3.63 -6.27 -2.78
N THR A 210 4.93 -6.54 -2.87
CA THR A 210 5.88 -5.55 -3.40
C THR A 210 5.58 -5.25 -4.87
N HIS A 211 6.13 -4.16 -5.36
CA HIS A 211 6.08 -3.79 -6.78
C HIS A 211 6.49 -4.96 -7.69
N ASP A 212 7.54 -5.71 -7.28
CA ASP A 212 8.05 -6.85 -8.03
C ASP A 212 7.16 -8.10 -7.91
N VAL A 213 6.60 -8.38 -6.72
CA VAL A 213 5.64 -9.48 -6.56
C VAL A 213 4.43 -9.29 -7.50
N HIS A 214 3.92 -8.07 -7.61
CA HIS A 214 2.84 -7.79 -8.57
C HIS A 214 3.30 -7.93 -10.03
N ALA A 215 4.55 -7.61 -10.36
CA ALA A 215 5.11 -7.88 -11.69
C ALA A 215 5.13 -9.38 -12.00
N LEU A 216 5.52 -10.23 -11.04
CA LEU A 216 5.50 -11.68 -11.21
C LEU A 216 4.07 -12.24 -11.39
N ILE A 217 3.09 -11.71 -10.67
CA ILE A 217 1.67 -12.06 -10.85
C ILE A 217 1.22 -11.75 -12.29
N LEU A 218 1.56 -10.55 -12.78
CA LEU A 218 1.21 -10.12 -14.14
C LEU A 218 1.97 -10.93 -15.21
N GLY A 219 3.24 -11.22 -14.98
CA GLY A 219 4.04 -12.05 -15.88
C GLY A 219 3.46 -13.46 -16.03
N ARG A 220 3.06 -14.08 -14.91
CA ARG A 220 2.37 -15.38 -14.93
C ARG A 220 1.06 -15.33 -15.73
N ALA A 221 0.26 -14.28 -15.51
CA ALA A 221 -1.02 -14.15 -16.22
C ALA A 221 -0.86 -14.05 -17.75
N GLN A 222 0.25 -13.44 -18.20
CA GLN A 222 0.55 -13.29 -19.63
C GLN A 222 1.17 -14.52 -20.28
N THR A 223 1.99 -15.25 -19.51
CA THR A 223 2.81 -16.35 -20.06
C THR A 223 2.28 -17.73 -19.71
N GLY A 224 1.42 -17.85 -18.69
CA GLY A 224 1.03 -19.13 -18.09
C GLY A 224 2.12 -19.80 -17.25
N LEU A 225 3.33 -19.22 -17.16
CA LEU A 225 4.46 -19.77 -16.47
C LEU A 225 4.59 -19.21 -15.06
N GLN A 226 4.77 -20.09 -14.07
CA GLN A 226 4.97 -19.70 -12.68
C GLN A 226 6.37 -19.14 -12.47
N ALA A 227 6.48 -17.92 -11.94
CA ALA A 227 7.73 -17.28 -11.60
C ALA A 227 8.11 -17.43 -10.10
N PHE A 228 7.18 -17.89 -9.28
CA PHE A 228 7.47 -18.26 -7.88
C PHE A 228 7.89 -19.73 -7.81
N PHE A 229 9.00 -20.01 -7.13
CA PHE A 229 9.54 -21.35 -6.92
C PHE A 229 9.35 -21.79 -5.48
#